data_a36e9f99801801b02f8fa10a4a434617
#
_entry.id   a36e9f99801801b02f8fa10a4a434617
#
_cell.length_a   1.000
_cell.length_b   1.000
_cell.length_c   1.000
_cell.angle_alpha   90.00
_cell.angle_beta   90.00
_cell.angle_gamma   90.00
#
_symmetry.space_group_name_H-M   'P 1'
#
loop_
_entity.id
_entity.type
_entity.pdbx_description
1 polymer ?
#
loop_
_entity_poly.entity_id
_entity_poly.type
_entity_poly.pdbx_seq_one_letter_code
_entity_poly.pdbx_strand_id
1 'polypeptide(L)'
;MAFRMLLMGLPGSGKTTLMRTLAGQYRFAAGKLQVGVTVKAAFLSQHLQELDPSWRVLEAVEKVALHVELGGGREISASQLCERLGFDYEGQQRMVRDLSGGEKRRLQLTRLLMDSPNVLLLDEPTNDFDVETLTALEDLLDTYAGVLIV
;
A
#
# COMPACT_ATOMS: atom_id res chain seq x y z
N MET A 1 -0.37 10.94 17.14
CA MET A 1 -1.81 11.01 16.80
C MET A 1 -1.96 10.60 15.35
N ALA A 2 -2.64 9.50 15.08
CA ALA A 2 -2.91 9.06 13.70
C ALA A 2 -4.05 9.89 13.11
N PHE A 3 -3.88 10.44 11.92
CA PHE A 3 -4.93 11.15 11.20
C PHE A 3 -5.53 10.23 10.14
N ARG A 4 -6.85 10.08 10.15
CA ARG A 4 -7.56 9.22 9.19
C ARG A 4 -8.62 10.06 8.47
N MET A 5 -8.64 9.99 7.14
CA MET A 5 -9.60 10.69 6.29
C MET A 5 -10.28 9.69 5.36
N LEU A 6 -11.60 9.73 5.34
CA LEU A 6 -12.41 8.95 4.41
C LEU A 6 -13.01 9.90 3.36
N LEU A 7 -12.71 9.65 2.09
CA LEU A 7 -13.30 10.36 0.96
C LEU A 7 -14.52 9.59 0.47
N MET A 8 -15.69 10.16 0.67
CA MET A 8 -16.97 9.57 0.25
C MET A 8 -17.52 10.29 -0.96
N GLY A 9 -18.13 9.56 -1.88
CA GLY A 9 -18.76 10.11 -3.07
C GLY A 9 -19.15 9.03 -4.07
N LEU A 10 -20.07 9.37 -4.96
CA LEU A 10 -20.49 8.48 -6.04
C LEU A 10 -19.36 8.22 -7.03
N PRO A 11 -19.41 7.12 -7.81
CA PRO A 11 -18.51 6.92 -8.94
C PRO A 11 -18.49 8.15 -9.84
N GLY A 12 -17.29 8.59 -10.28
CA GLY A 12 -17.12 9.78 -11.11
C GLY A 12 -17.14 11.12 -10.37
N SER A 13 -17.23 11.14 -9.03
CA SER A 13 -17.21 12.39 -8.24
C SER A 13 -15.83 13.04 -8.11
N GLY A 14 -14.77 12.40 -8.63
CA GLY A 14 -13.41 12.95 -8.64
C GLY A 14 -12.51 12.49 -7.49
N LYS A 15 -12.90 11.46 -6.71
CA LYS A 15 -12.07 10.91 -5.61
C LYS A 15 -10.68 10.51 -6.07
N THR A 16 -10.61 9.69 -7.11
CA THR A 16 -9.34 9.23 -7.71
C THR A 16 -8.51 10.40 -8.23
N THR A 17 -9.16 11.40 -8.85
CA THR A 17 -8.47 12.61 -9.34
C THR A 17 -7.85 13.39 -8.18
N LEU A 18 -8.59 13.57 -7.09
CA LEU A 18 -8.07 14.23 -5.89
C LEU A 18 -6.88 13.46 -5.31
N MET A 19 -7.01 12.14 -5.15
CA MET A 19 -5.94 11.30 -4.61
C MET A 19 -4.68 11.34 -5.48
N ARG A 20 -4.81 11.27 -6.80
CA ARG A 20 -3.70 11.40 -7.74
C ARG A 20 -3.05 12.78 -7.69
N THR A 21 -3.84 13.81 -7.48
CA THR A 21 -3.33 15.17 -7.30
C THR A 21 -2.54 15.29 -6.00
N LEU A 22 -3.05 14.73 -4.89
CA LEU A 22 -2.33 14.67 -3.61
C LEU A 22 -1.05 13.83 -3.69
N ALA A 23 -1.06 12.77 -4.49
CA ALA A 23 0.13 11.94 -4.76
C ALA A 23 1.14 12.60 -5.71
N GLY A 24 0.87 13.81 -6.21
CA GLY A 24 1.76 14.55 -7.10
C GLY A 24 1.72 14.09 -8.57
N GLN A 25 0.76 13.23 -8.94
CA GLN A 25 0.63 12.73 -10.32
C GLN A 25 -0.09 13.71 -11.26
N TYR A 26 -0.91 14.59 -10.70
CA TYR A 26 -1.62 15.61 -11.46
C TYR A 26 -1.28 17.02 -10.94
N ARG A 27 -1.34 18.00 -11.86
CA ARG A 27 -1.17 19.41 -11.51
C ARG A 27 -2.50 20.00 -11.04
N PHE A 28 -2.42 20.90 -10.07
CA PHE A 28 -3.58 21.70 -9.69
C PHE A 28 -3.94 22.71 -10.79
N ALA A 29 -5.23 22.87 -11.04
CA ALA A 29 -5.74 23.96 -11.88
C ALA A 29 -5.60 25.33 -11.19
N ALA A 30 -5.73 25.35 -9.85
CA ALA A 30 -5.55 26.54 -9.02
C ALA A 30 -5.12 26.12 -7.61
N GLY A 31 -4.49 27.03 -6.89
CA GLY A 31 -4.00 26.78 -5.53
C GLY A 31 -2.58 26.21 -5.48
N LYS A 32 -2.16 25.80 -4.29
CA LYS A 32 -0.83 25.22 -4.03
C LYS A 32 -0.97 24.00 -3.11
N LEU A 33 -0.23 22.94 -3.41
CA LEU A 33 0.03 21.86 -2.48
C LEU A 33 1.42 22.08 -1.88
N GLN A 34 1.48 22.19 -0.57
CA GLN A 34 2.73 22.25 0.16
C GLN A 34 2.93 20.92 0.87
N VAL A 35 3.95 20.17 0.47
CA VAL A 35 4.31 18.88 1.06
C VAL A 35 5.51 19.09 1.96
N GLY A 36 5.38 18.69 3.24
CA GLY A 36 6.49 18.78 4.19
C GLY A 36 7.65 17.86 3.80
N VAL A 37 8.86 18.23 4.17
CA VAL A 37 10.09 17.51 3.81
C VAL A 37 10.16 16.09 4.39
N THR A 38 9.41 15.81 5.45
CA THR A 38 9.36 14.50 6.10
C THR A 38 8.24 13.61 5.56
N VAL A 39 7.40 14.11 4.66
CA VAL A 39 6.28 13.36 4.10
C VAL A 39 6.80 12.29 3.14
N LYS A 40 6.49 11.05 3.45
CA LYS A 40 6.72 9.89 2.60
C LYS A 40 5.37 9.28 2.25
N ALA A 41 4.79 9.77 1.16
CA ALA A 41 3.48 9.34 0.70
C ALA A 41 3.59 8.09 -0.17
N ALA A 42 2.67 7.15 0.06
CA ALA A 42 2.49 5.99 -0.78
C ALA A 42 1.05 5.96 -1.30
N PHE A 43 0.89 5.73 -2.58
CA PHE A 43 -0.40 5.67 -3.25
C PHE A 43 -0.61 4.32 -3.89
N LEU A 44 -1.57 3.58 -3.36
CA LEU A 44 -2.04 2.36 -4.01
C LEU A 44 -3.05 2.73 -5.09
N SER A 45 -2.56 2.90 -6.30
CA SER A 45 -3.40 3.16 -7.47
C SER A 45 -3.87 1.86 -8.11
N GLN A 46 -4.89 1.96 -8.96
CA GLN A 46 -5.35 0.83 -9.79
C GLN A 46 -4.31 0.40 -10.84
N HIS A 47 -3.30 1.22 -11.10
CA HIS A 47 -2.22 0.91 -12.04
C HIS A 47 -1.14 0.12 -11.31
N LEU A 48 -0.94 -1.10 -11.76
CA LEU A 48 0.11 -1.98 -11.27
C LEU A 48 1.48 -1.37 -11.61
N GLN A 49 2.29 -1.08 -10.59
CA GLN A 49 3.72 -0.89 -10.82
C GLN A 49 4.28 -2.20 -11.39
N GLU A 50 5.15 -2.12 -12.36
CA GLU A 50 5.76 -3.30 -12.95
C GLU A 50 6.53 -4.08 -11.89
N LEU A 51 6.04 -5.28 -11.63
CA LEU A 51 6.74 -6.27 -10.83
C LEU A 51 7.59 -7.12 -11.79
N ASP A 52 8.86 -7.28 -11.47
CA ASP A 52 9.71 -8.17 -12.26
C ASP A 52 9.19 -9.62 -12.16
N PRO A 53 8.78 -10.23 -13.27
CA PRO A 53 8.21 -11.56 -13.26
C PRO A 53 9.20 -12.65 -12.83
N SER A 54 10.50 -12.36 -12.87
CA SER A 54 11.58 -13.30 -12.49
C SER A 54 11.87 -13.35 -10.98
N TRP A 55 11.33 -12.40 -10.21
CA TRP A 55 11.51 -12.41 -8.75
C TRP A 55 10.61 -13.43 -8.06
N ARG A 56 11.03 -13.86 -6.89
CA ARG A 56 10.13 -14.52 -5.93
C ARG A 56 9.34 -13.46 -5.16
N VAL A 57 8.19 -13.86 -4.60
CA VAL A 57 7.36 -12.94 -3.79
C VAL A 57 8.17 -12.31 -2.66
N LEU A 58 8.85 -13.13 -1.85
CA LEU A 58 9.66 -12.62 -0.75
C LEU A 58 10.79 -11.71 -1.25
N GLU A 59 11.49 -12.10 -2.30
CA GLU A 59 12.55 -11.30 -2.92
C GLU A 59 12.04 -9.93 -3.35
N ALA A 60 10.86 -9.88 -3.97
CA ALA A 60 10.24 -8.61 -4.41
C ALA A 60 9.98 -7.65 -3.24
N VAL A 61 9.68 -8.18 -2.04
CA VAL A 61 9.47 -7.38 -0.83
C VAL A 61 10.80 -7.00 -0.19
N GLU A 62 11.74 -7.93 -0.08
CA GLU A 62 13.08 -7.68 0.49
C GLU A 62 13.90 -6.66 -0.31
N LYS A 63 13.63 -6.53 -1.62
CA LYS A 63 14.24 -5.46 -2.44
C LYS A 63 13.83 -4.06 -2.00
N VAL A 64 12.72 -3.91 -1.28
CA VAL A 64 12.32 -2.63 -0.68
C VAL A 64 13.02 -2.44 0.65
N ALA A 65 12.86 -3.37 1.58
CA ALA A 65 13.53 -3.39 2.88
C ALA A 65 13.44 -4.80 3.49
N LEU A 66 14.35 -5.12 4.41
CA LEU A 66 14.31 -6.40 5.14
C LEU A 66 13.36 -6.36 6.34
N HIS A 67 13.19 -5.19 6.94
CA HIS A 67 12.35 -4.94 8.10
C HIS A 67 11.63 -3.62 7.98
N VAL A 68 10.47 -3.51 8.61
CA VAL A 68 9.68 -2.28 8.66
C VAL A 68 9.04 -2.10 10.03
N GLU A 69 8.96 -0.86 10.48
CA GLU A 69 8.15 -0.45 11.62
C GLU A 69 6.87 0.23 11.10
N LEU A 70 5.72 -0.41 11.30
CA LEU A 70 4.41 0.09 10.86
C LEU A 70 3.63 0.78 11.99
N GLY A 71 4.24 0.98 13.13
CA GLY A 71 3.68 1.61 14.31
C GLY A 71 3.83 0.76 15.56
N GLY A 72 3.64 1.38 16.73
CA GLY A 72 3.74 0.69 18.02
C GLY A 72 5.15 0.28 18.44
N GLY A 73 6.18 0.74 17.75
CA GLY A 73 7.59 0.45 18.08
C GLY A 73 8.00 -1.00 17.83
N ARG A 74 7.20 -1.76 17.09
CA ARG A 74 7.51 -3.14 16.71
C ARG A 74 7.97 -3.22 15.28
N GLU A 75 9.14 -3.77 15.11
CA GLU A 75 9.72 -4.07 13.81
C GLU A 75 9.26 -5.46 13.34
N ILE A 76 8.82 -5.56 12.09
CA ILE A 76 8.47 -6.83 11.45
C ILE A 76 9.32 -7.06 10.21
N SER A 77 9.65 -8.32 9.94
CA SER A 77 10.42 -8.69 8.75
C SER A 77 9.56 -8.69 7.49
N ALA A 78 10.21 -8.65 6.32
CA ALA A 78 9.55 -8.82 5.03
C ALA A 78 8.71 -10.11 4.97
N SER A 79 9.26 -11.22 5.46
CA SER A 79 8.54 -12.50 5.51
C SER A 79 7.30 -12.44 6.40
N GLN A 80 7.40 -11.82 7.58
CA GLN A 80 6.25 -11.66 8.49
C GLN A 80 5.16 -10.77 7.88
N LEU A 81 5.53 -9.71 7.16
CA LEU A 81 4.55 -8.87 6.47
C LEU A 81 3.88 -9.63 5.32
N CYS A 82 4.65 -10.40 4.54
CA CYS A 82 4.12 -11.28 3.51
C CYS A 82 3.09 -12.25 4.09
N GLU A 83 3.41 -12.92 5.21
CA GLU A 83 2.52 -13.87 5.87
C GLU A 83 1.22 -13.23 6.32
N ARG A 84 1.29 -12.06 6.96
CA ARG A 84 0.10 -11.30 7.38
C ARG A 84 -0.81 -10.92 6.22
N LEU A 85 -0.26 -10.65 5.04
CA LEU A 85 -1.01 -10.30 3.83
C LEU A 85 -1.32 -11.50 2.93
N GLY A 86 -1.25 -12.71 3.47
CA GLY A 86 -1.75 -13.92 2.83
C GLY A 86 -0.75 -14.65 1.93
N PHE A 87 0.54 -14.35 2.05
CA PHE A 87 1.61 -15.15 1.45
C PHE A 87 2.27 -16.01 2.53
N ASP A 88 1.81 -17.24 2.68
CA ASP A 88 2.46 -18.24 3.53
C ASP A 88 3.88 -18.57 3.04
N TYR A 89 4.58 -19.45 3.74
CA TYR A 89 5.95 -19.80 3.37
C TYR A 89 6.09 -20.29 1.92
N GLU A 90 5.17 -21.13 1.45
CA GLU A 90 5.18 -21.62 0.06
C GLU A 90 4.85 -20.48 -0.91
N GLY A 91 3.85 -19.67 -0.59
CA GLY A 91 3.46 -18.49 -1.38
C GLY A 91 4.60 -17.49 -1.56
N GLN A 92 5.43 -17.31 -0.53
CA GLN A 92 6.60 -16.43 -0.58
C GLN A 92 7.69 -16.92 -1.54
N GLN A 93 7.76 -18.25 -1.81
CA GLN A 93 8.72 -18.85 -2.74
C GLN A 93 8.23 -18.88 -4.19
N ARG A 94 6.96 -18.59 -4.44
CA ARG A 94 6.39 -18.54 -5.80
C ARG A 94 6.99 -17.40 -6.61
N MET A 95 7.11 -17.62 -7.92
CA MET A 95 7.55 -16.57 -8.84
C MET A 95 6.44 -15.56 -9.08
N VAL A 96 6.79 -14.29 -9.22
CA VAL A 96 5.84 -13.21 -9.49
C VAL A 96 5.04 -13.47 -10.77
N ARG A 97 5.66 -14.08 -11.79
CA ARG A 97 4.97 -14.43 -13.04
C ARG A 97 3.80 -15.40 -12.85
N ASP A 98 3.86 -16.24 -11.81
CA ASP A 98 2.87 -17.29 -11.55
C ASP A 98 1.71 -16.81 -10.65
N LEU A 99 1.74 -15.54 -10.23
CA LEU A 99 0.70 -14.93 -9.41
C LEU A 99 -0.50 -14.51 -10.25
N SER A 100 -1.70 -14.68 -9.67
CA SER A 100 -2.93 -14.07 -10.18
C SER A 100 -2.89 -12.54 -10.12
N GLY A 101 -3.82 -11.88 -10.79
CA GLY A 101 -3.95 -10.41 -10.73
C GLY A 101 -4.17 -9.91 -9.30
N GLY A 102 -5.04 -10.57 -8.53
CA GLY A 102 -5.30 -10.24 -7.12
C GLY A 102 -4.07 -10.45 -6.22
N GLU A 103 -3.33 -11.55 -6.43
CA GLU A 103 -2.08 -11.80 -5.71
C GLU A 103 -1.00 -10.77 -6.04
N LYS A 104 -0.91 -10.33 -7.29
CA LYS A 104 0.00 -9.23 -7.69
C LYS A 104 -0.37 -7.91 -7.02
N ARG A 105 -1.66 -7.61 -6.89
CA ARG A 105 -2.14 -6.44 -6.15
C ARG A 105 -1.74 -6.51 -4.67
N ARG A 106 -1.92 -7.67 -4.06
CA ARG A 106 -1.52 -7.94 -2.67
C ARG A 106 -0.02 -7.78 -2.47
N LEU A 107 0.78 -8.28 -3.40
CA LEU A 107 2.23 -8.11 -3.39
C LEU A 107 2.63 -6.64 -3.50
N GLN A 108 1.96 -5.86 -4.32
CA GLN A 108 2.21 -4.42 -4.43
C GLN A 108 1.88 -3.69 -3.14
N LEU A 109 0.75 -4.01 -2.50
CA LEU A 109 0.41 -3.49 -1.19
C LEU A 109 1.50 -3.82 -0.16
N THR A 110 1.97 -5.06 -0.15
CA THR A 110 3.04 -5.51 0.74
C THR A 110 4.32 -4.69 0.54
N ARG A 111 4.74 -4.50 -0.70
CA ARG A 111 5.93 -3.70 -1.04
C ARG A 111 5.75 -2.23 -0.65
N LEU A 112 4.57 -1.69 -0.85
CA LEU A 112 4.24 -0.32 -0.51
C LEU A 112 4.32 -0.08 1.00
N LEU A 113 3.79 -0.99 1.80
CA LEU A 113 3.89 -0.93 3.27
C LEU A 113 5.33 -1.14 3.76
N MET A 114 6.10 -2.00 3.08
CA MET A 114 7.50 -2.27 3.39
C MET A 114 8.40 -1.03 3.23
N ASP A 115 8.02 -0.09 2.38
CA ASP A 115 8.71 1.18 2.21
C ASP A 115 8.46 2.18 3.35
N SER A 116 7.75 1.77 4.39
CA SER A 116 7.47 2.58 5.60
C SER A 116 6.90 3.98 5.29
N PRO A 117 5.79 4.09 4.55
CA PRO A 117 5.19 5.39 4.29
C PRO A 117 4.62 5.99 5.58
N ASN A 118 4.60 7.32 5.68
CA ASN A 118 3.90 8.02 6.76
C ASN A 118 2.61 8.69 6.29
N VAL A 119 2.34 8.64 4.99
CA VAL A 119 1.04 8.99 4.40
C VAL A 119 0.65 7.89 3.43
N LEU A 120 -0.49 7.26 3.67
CA LEU A 120 -1.00 6.17 2.85
C LEU A 120 -2.31 6.60 2.18
N LEU A 121 -2.32 6.54 0.85
CA LEU A 121 -3.47 6.83 0.01
C LEU A 121 -3.99 5.52 -0.61
N LEU A 122 -5.22 5.14 -0.28
CA LEU A 122 -5.86 3.92 -0.78
C LEU A 122 -7.11 4.29 -1.59
N ASP A 123 -7.07 4.10 -2.90
CA ASP A 123 -8.20 4.38 -3.79
C ASP A 123 -9.07 3.13 -3.95
N GLU A 124 -10.24 3.12 -3.32
CA GLU A 124 -11.22 2.04 -3.36
C GLU A 124 -10.63 0.64 -3.08
N PRO A 125 -9.94 0.43 -1.94
CA PRO A 125 -9.23 -0.82 -1.66
C PRO A 125 -10.18 -2.03 -1.61
N THR A 126 -11.46 -1.83 -1.29
CA THR A 126 -12.48 -2.88 -1.24
C THR A 126 -12.78 -3.51 -2.60
N ASN A 127 -12.48 -2.82 -3.70
CA ASN A 127 -12.63 -3.35 -5.05
C ASN A 127 -11.49 -4.27 -5.48
N ASP A 128 -10.33 -4.13 -4.85
CA ASP A 128 -9.09 -4.79 -5.26
C ASP A 128 -8.69 -5.97 -4.38
N PHE A 129 -9.21 -6.04 -3.15
CA PHE A 129 -8.83 -7.02 -2.15
C PHE A 129 -10.02 -7.85 -1.67
N ASP A 130 -9.75 -9.12 -1.39
CA ASP A 130 -10.68 -10.00 -0.71
C ASP A 130 -10.84 -9.62 0.78
N VAL A 131 -11.84 -10.18 1.43
CA VAL A 131 -12.18 -9.89 2.84
C VAL A 131 -11.01 -10.21 3.77
N GLU A 132 -10.29 -11.30 3.52
CA GLU A 132 -9.15 -11.72 4.36
C GLU A 132 -8.02 -10.70 4.28
N THR A 133 -7.69 -10.25 3.06
CA THR A 133 -6.66 -9.22 2.84
C THR A 133 -7.08 -7.88 3.48
N LEU A 134 -8.35 -7.49 3.36
CA LEU A 134 -8.86 -6.27 3.98
C LEU A 134 -8.78 -6.34 5.50
N THR A 135 -9.16 -7.46 6.11
CA THR A 135 -9.06 -7.67 7.55
C THR A 135 -7.61 -7.58 8.03
N ALA A 136 -6.69 -8.24 7.32
CA ALA A 136 -5.26 -8.17 7.65
C ALA A 136 -4.71 -6.75 7.52
N LEU A 137 -5.17 -6.00 6.50
CA LEU A 137 -4.80 -4.61 6.31
C LEU A 137 -5.35 -3.73 7.44
N GLU A 138 -6.59 -3.93 7.84
CA GLU A 138 -7.20 -3.21 8.98
C GLU A 138 -6.40 -3.43 10.27
N ASP A 139 -6.06 -4.67 10.57
CA ASP A 139 -5.24 -5.03 11.75
C ASP A 139 -3.87 -4.34 11.74
N LEU A 140 -3.22 -4.28 10.58
CA LEU A 140 -1.95 -3.56 10.41
C LEU A 140 -2.11 -2.05 10.59
N LEU A 141 -3.21 -1.49 10.08
CA LEU A 141 -3.48 -0.06 10.14
C LEU A 141 -3.98 0.41 11.50
N ASP A 142 -4.45 -0.47 12.36
CA ASP A 142 -4.85 -0.11 13.74
C ASP A 142 -3.70 0.49 14.54
N THR A 143 -2.51 -0.03 14.35
CA THR A 143 -1.28 0.46 14.99
C THR A 143 -0.49 1.45 14.12
N TYR A 144 -0.93 1.71 12.91
CA TYR A 144 -0.26 2.61 11.97
C TYR A 144 -0.30 4.06 12.48
N ALA A 145 0.87 4.64 12.71
CA ALA A 145 1.02 5.98 13.27
C ALA A 145 0.94 7.10 12.23
N GLY A 146 0.90 6.76 10.95
CA GLY A 146 0.86 7.71 9.85
C GLY A 146 -0.54 8.24 9.52
N VAL A 147 -0.62 9.03 8.46
CA VAL A 147 -1.86 9.55 7.88
C VAL A 147 -2.42 8.53 6.90
N LEU A 148 -3.70 8.23 7.04
CA LEU A 148 -4.43 7.34 6.14
C LEU A 148 -5.55 8.11 5.43
N ILE A 149 -5.59 8.03 4.11
CA ILE A 149 -6.67 8.58 3.26
C ILE A 149 -7.23 7.45 2.41
N VAL A 150 -8.53 7.20 2.53
CA VAL A 150 -9.25 6.13 1.84
C VAL A 150 -10.39 6.68 1.01
#